data_3f7330d7e1c5ecd4a93f5e1897ebf3d1
#
_entry.id   3f7330d7e1c5ecd4a93f5e1897ebf3d1
#
_cell.length_a   1.000
_cell.length_b   1.000
_cell.length_c   1.000
_cell.angle_alpha   90.00
_cell.angle_beta   90.00
_cell.angle_gamma   90.00
#
_symmetry.space_group_name_H-M   'P 1'
#
loop_
_entity.id
_entity.type
_entity.pdbx_description
1 polymer ?
#
loop_
_entity_poly.entity_id
_entity_poly.type
_entity_poly.pdbx_seq_one_letter_code
_entity_poly.pdbx_strand_id
1 'polypeptide(L)'
;MEINDLLLDGLENLQRMIQKGTGGLTPAELKWQPRPDAESIGLLFFHIVRVEDMATHDIQGKKPLWVAEQWYQKLNMPADAGMGHLTPAQIAAFELPKEWQTYAAAVRNSTVNYLKGLKSKDFDRDVVVPPPPGQPAKPAGSAPPPPLPFTPTVGGILIHMLTALSARGGKIDYIRGRQGHG
;
A
#
# COMPACT_ATOMS: atom_id res chain seq x y z
N MET A 1 -12.96 23.12 -7.05
CA MET A 1 -12.53 21.75 -6.63
C MET A 1 -11.29 21.91 -5.81
N GLU A 2 -11.32 21.51 -4.57
CA GLU A 2 -10.19 21.57 -3.67
C GLU A 2 -9.22 20.41 -3.97
N ILE A 3 -7.95 20.54 -3.53
CA ILE A 3 -6.93 19.49 -3.77
C ILE A 3 -7.33 18.16 -3.11
N ASN A 4 -7.91 18.22 -1.93
CA ASN A 4 -8.39 17.04 -1.22
C ASN A 4 -9.53 16.33 -1.96
N ASP A 5 -10.40 17.05 -2.66
CA ASP A 5 -11.47 16.44 -3.49
C ASP A 5 -10.84 15.58 -4.61
N LEU A 6 -9.80 16.11 -5.30
CA LEU A 6 -9.07 15.37 -6.34
C LEU A 6 -8.41 14.09 -5.80
N LEU A 7 -7.84 14.16 -4.60
CA LEU A 7 -7.20 13.00 -3.98
C LEU A 7 -8.24 11.95 -3.55
N LEU A 8 -9.38 12.39 -3.03
CA LEU A 8 -10.50 11.51 -2.67
C LEU A 8 -11.08 10.82 -3.91
N ASP A 9 -11.27 11.56 -5.00
CA ASP A 9 -11.70 11.00 -6.29
C ASP A 9 -10.69 9.98 -6.83
N GLY A 10 -9.39 10.28 -6.71
CA GLY A 10 -8.30 9.36 -7.08
C GLY A 10 -8.33 8.07 -6.28
N LEU A 11 -8.55 8.15 -4.96
CA LEU A 11 -8.70 6.99 -4.09
C LEU A 11 -9.96 6.17 -4.40
N GLU A 12 -11.06 6.83 -4.72
CA GLU A 12 -12.29 6.14 -5.11
C GLU A 12 -12.14 5.42 -6.44
N ASN A 13 -11.48 6.05 -7.42
CA ASN A 13 -11.15 5.40 -8.70
C ASN A 13 -10.27 4.16 -8.48
N LEU A 14 -9.24 4.27 -7.63
CA LEU A 14 -8.38 3.15 -7.25
C LEU A 14 -9.20 2.04 -6.56
N GLN A 15 -10.11 2.39 -5.66
CA GLN A 15 -10.98 1.42 -4.99
C GLN A 15 -11.85 0.64 -5.99
N ARG A 16 -12.45 1.34 -6.96
CA ARG A 16 -13.24 0.69 -8.02
C ARG A 16 -12.40 -0.25 -8.88
N MET A 17 -11.18 0.17 -9.24
CA MET A 17 -10.24 -0.65 -10.01
C MET A 17 -9.86 -1.92 -9.23
N ILE A 18 -9.55 -1.82 -7.95
CA ILE A 18 -9.21 -2.95 -7.09
C ILE A 18 -10.40 -3.90 -6.94
N GLN A 19 -11.59 -3.37 -6.67
CA GLN A 19 -12.81 -4.17 -6.54
C GLN A 19 -13.12 -4.94 -7.82
N LYS A 20 -12.97 -4.30 -8.98
CA LYS A 20 -13.09 -4.96 -10.28
C LYS A 20 -12.02 -6.04 -10.43
N GLY A 21 -10.77 -5.73 -10.10
CA GLY A 21 -9.62 -6.62 -10.28
C GLY A 21 -9.63 -7.86 -9.36
N THR A 22 -10.26 -7.76 -8.18
CA THR A 22 -10.31 -8.85 -7.19
C THR A 22 -11.68 -9.53 -7.10
N GLY A 23 -12.73 -8.87 -7.60
CA GLY A 23 -14.11 -9.36 -7.49
C GLY A 23 -14.34 -10.67 -8.24
N GLY A 24 -15.00 -11.61 -7.58
CA GLY A 24 -15.38 -12.90 -8.15
C GLY A 24 -14.23 -13.91 -8.27
N LEU A 25 -13.01 -13.57 -7.84
CA LEU A 25 -11.88 -14.50 -7.85
C LEU A 25 -11.92 -15.46 -6.65
N THR A 26 -11.63 -16.71 -6.91
CA THR A 26 -11.43 -17.74 -5.89
C THR A 26 -10.10 -17.53 -5.14
N PRO A 27 -9.91 -18.13 -3.95
CA PRO A 27 -8.62 -18.10 -3.27
C PRO A 27 -7.45 -18.63 -4.12
N ALA A 28 -7.70 -19.65 -4.94
CA ALA A 28 -6.69 -20.19 -5.85
C ALA A 28 -6.28 -19.19 -6.94
N GLU A 29 -7.23 -18.45 -7.49
CA GLU A 29 -6.97 -17.40 -8.48
C GLU A 29 -6.28 -16.17 -7.85
N LEU A 30 -6.64 -15.80 -6.63
CA LEU A 30 -5.94 -14.75 -5.88
C LEU A 30 -4.48 -15.12 -5.59
N LYS A 31 -4.16 -16.39 -5.43
CA LYS A 31 -2.80 -16.90 -5.18
C LYS A 31 -2.03 -17.18 -6.48
N TRP A 32 -2.71 -17.31 -7.61
CA TRP A 32 -2.07 -17.67 -8.88
C TRP A 32 -1.02 -16.62 -9.31
N GLN A 33 0.10 -17.12 -9.83
CA GLN A 33 1.23 -16.33 -10.30
C GLN A 33 1.42 -16.55 -11.81
N PRO A 34 1.59 -15.49 -12.63
CA PRO A 34 1.86 -15.64 -14.05
C PRO A 34 3.23 -16.28 -14.36
N ARG A 35 4.14 -16.25 -13.39
CA ARG A 35 5.45 -16.93 -13.38
C ARG A 35 5.95 -17.05 -11.93
N PRO A 36 6.91 -17.96 -11.63
CA PRO A 36 7.29 -18.30 -10.24
C PRO A 36 7.82 -17.15 -9.38
N ASP A 37 8.38 -16.10 -10.01
CA ASP A 37 8.94 -14.92 -9.34
C ASP A 37 8.01 -13.70 -9.38
N ALA A 38 6.82 -13.84 -9.97
CA ALA A 38 5.85 -12.75 -10.07
C ALA A 38 4.91 -12.71 -8.86
N GLU A 39 4.51 -11.51 -8.49
CA GLU A 39 3.49 -11.31 -7.46
C GLU A 39 2.13 -11.84 -7.93
N SER A 40 1.38 -12.45 -7.02
CA SER A 40 -0.03 -12.81 -7.22
C SER A 40 -0.95 -11.60 -7.01
N ILE A 41 -2.21 -11.69 -7.46
CA ILE A 41 -3.22 -10.66 -7.20
C ILE A 41 -3.38 -10.43 -5.69
N GLY A 42 -3.42 -11.48 -4.90
CA GLY A 42 -3.55 -11.38 -3.44
C GLY A 42 -2.39 -10.64 -2.79
N LEU A 43 -1.15 -10.90 -3.20
CA LEU A 43 0.04 -10.20 -2.69
C LEU A 43 0.05 -8.73 -3.13
N LEU A 44 -0.25 -8.44 -4.39
CA LEU A 44 -0.34 -7.07 -4.91
C LEU A 44 -1.39 -6.27 -4.15
N PHE A 45 -2.55 -6.86 -3.91
CA PHE A 45 -3.61 -6.23 -3.14
C PHE A 45 -3.16 -5.95 -1.70
N PHE A 46 -2.55 -6.93 -1.04
CA PHE A 46 -2.03 -6.77 0.33
C PHE A 46 -0.99 -5.64 0.40
N HIS A 47 -0.07 -5.58 -0.58
CA HIS A 47 0.90 -4.49 -0.72
C HIS A 47 0.23 -3.11 -0.87
N ILE A 48 -0.85 -3.02 -1.67
CA ILE A 48 -1.60 -1.77 -1.84
C ILE A 48 -2.08 -1.26 -0.48
N VAL A 49 -2.73 -2.12 0.30
CA VAL A 49 -3.26 -1.73 1.62
C VAL A 49 -2.15 -1.36 2.60
N ARG A 50 -1.05 -2.12 2.62
CA ARG A 50 0.10 -1.85 3.50
C ARG A 50 0.80 -0.52 3.16
N VAL A 51 0.95 -0.21 1.87
CA VAL A 51 1.56 1.07 1.44
C VAL A 51 0.64 2.24 1.77
N GLU A 52 -0.67 2.10 1.58
CA GLU A 52 -1.63 3.13 1.97
C GLU A 52 -1.59 3.39 3.48
N ASP A 53 -1.59 2.33 4.29
CA ASP A 53 -1.50 2.43 5.76
C ASP A 53 -0.23 3.17 6.19
N MET A 54 0.92 2.76 5.67
CA MET A 54 2.20 3.40 6.00
C MET A 54 2.22 4.87 5.59
N ALA A 55 1.97 5.16 4.31
CA ALA A 55 2.07 6.51 3.79
C ALA A 55 1.16 7.49 4.55
N THR A 56 -0.09 7.09 4.80
CA THR A 56 -1.05 7.93 5.50
C THR A 56 -0.67 8.20 6.95
N HIS A 57 -0.11 7.21 7.65
CA HIS A 57 0.26 7.38 9.06
C HIS A 57 1.64 8.02 9.23
N ASP A 58 2.60 7.75 8.35
CA ASP A 58 3.92 8.41 8.35
C ASP A 58 3.77 9.93 8.16
N ILE A 59 2.91 10.38 7.26
CA ILE A 59 2.59 11.81 7.08
C ILE A 59 2.09 12.46 8.38
N GLN A 60 1.40 11.69 9.23
CA GLN A 60 0.86 12.14 10.50
C GLN A 60 1.85 11.98 11.67
N GLY A 61 3.03 11.41 11.44
CA GLY A 61 3.97 11.02 12.50
C GLY A 61 3.42 9.94 13.43
N LYS A 62 2.53 9.10 12.94
CA LYS A 62 1.88 8.01 13.69
C LYS A 62 2.39 6.66 13.23
N LYS A 63 2.23 5.64 14.08
CA LYS A 63 2.45 4.25 13.66
C LYS A 63 1.31 3.80 12.74
N PRO A 64 1.61 3.05 11.66
CA PRO A 64 0.59 2.42 10.82
C PRO A 64 -0.39 1.58 11.66
N LEU A 65 -1.63 1.49 11.24
CA LEU A 65 -2.67 0.67 11.92
C LEU A 65 -2.23 -0.78 12.07
N TRP A 66 -1.46 -1.29 11.10
CA TRP A 66 -0.85 -2.62 11.15
C TRP A 66 -0.18 -2.91 12.49
N VAL A 67 0.58 -1.94 13.00
CA VAL A 67 1.30 -2.05 14.27
C VAL A 67 0.48 -1.48 15.43
N ALA A 68 -0.13 -0.31 15.25
CA ALA A 68 -0.83 0.40 16.32
C ALA A 68 -2.03 -0.40 16.87
N GLU A 69 -2.75 -1.10 15.98
CA GLU A 69 -3.91 -1.90 16.32
C GLU A 69 -3.63 -3.41 16.26
N GLN A 70 -2.36 -3.79 16.10
CA GLN A 70 -1.91 -5.18 16.07
C GLN A 70 -2.61 -6.03 14.99
N TRP A 71 -2.90 -5.44 13.82
CA TRP A 71 -3.54 -6.15 12.71
C TRP A 71 -2.77 -7.39 12.29
N TYR A 72 -1.43 -7.40 12.39
CA TYR A 72 -0.61 -8.57 12.13
C TYR A 72 -0.98 -9.76 13.01
N GLN A 73 -1.33 -9.53 14.28
CA GLN A 73 -1.80 -10.60 15.16
C GLN A 73 -3.22 -11.05 14.81
N LYS A 74 -4.14 -10.09 14.58
CA LYS A 74 -5.53 -10.37 14.19
C LYS A 74 -5.62 -11.21 12.91
N LEU A 75 -4.71 -10.98 11.98
CA LEU A 75 -4.64 -11.68 10.70
C LEU A 75 -3.69 -12.89 10.70
N ASN A 76 -3.09 -13.20 11.86
CA ASN A 76 -2.11 -14.29 12.04
C ASN A 76 -0.96 -14.21 11.02
N MET A 77 -0.36 -13.02 10.88
CA MET A 77 0.73 -12.75 9.96
C MET A 77 1.97 -12.21 10.68
N PRO A 78 3.16 -12.35 10.10
CA PRO A 78 4.36 -11.68 10.62
C PRO A 78 4.19 -10.15 10.65
N ALA A 79 4.81 -9.48 11.61
CA ALA A 79 4.73 -8.02 11.73
C ALA A 79 5.31 -7.27 10.50
N ASP A 80 6.26 -7.88 9.81
CA ASP A 80 6.89 -7.39 8.59
C ASP A 80 6.24 -7.93 7.29
N ALA A 81 5.12 -8.65 7.39
CA ALA A 81 4.46 -9.25 6.24
C ALA A 81 4.19 -8.23 5.13
N GLY A 82 4.51 -8.63 3.91
CA GLY A 82 4.28 -7.84 2.70
C GLY A 82 5.17 -6.59 2.57
N MET A 83 6.23 -6.46 3.35
CA MET A 83 7.15 -5.33 3.29
C MET A 83 8.56 -5.78 2.89
N GLY A 84 9.30 -4.86 2.23
CA GLY A 84 10.66 -5.13 1.79
C GLY A 84 10.74 -6.00 0.54
N HIS A 85 11.95 -6.50 0.27
CA HIS A 85 12.21 -7.43 -0.83
C HIS A 85 11.85 -8.85 -0.42
N LEU A 86 10.78 -9.39 -1.04
CA LEU A 86 10.40 -10.78 -0.86
C LEU A 86 11.20 -11.68 -1.81
N THR A 87 11.68 -12.80 -1.32
CA THR A 87 12.26 -13.85 -2.16
C THR A 87 11.18 -14.55 -2.98
N PRO A 88 11.50 -15.20 -4.12
CA PRO A 88 10.51 -15.97 -4.88
C PRO A 88 9.76 -17.01 -4.04
N ALA A 89 10.44 -17.63 -3.08
CA ALA A 89 9.83 -18.59 -2.15
C ALA A 89 8.79 -17.92 -1.23
N GLN A 90 9.08 -16.73 -0.71
CA GLN A 90 8.14 -15.97 0.12
C GLN A 90 6.93 -15.48 -0.70
N ILE A 91 7.17 -15.05 -1.94
CA ILE A 91 6.10 -14.67 -2.87
C ILE A 91 5.17 -15.86 -3.14
N ALA A 92 5.72 -17.03 -3.45
CA ALA A 92 4.96 -18.24 -3.73
C ALA A 92 4.19 -18.77 -2.50
N ALA A 93 4.77 -18.59 -1.31
CA ALA A 93 4.15 -19.02 -0.06
C ALA A 93 3.07 -18.05 0.45
N PHE A 94 2.97 -16.85 -0.11
CA PHE A 94 2.04 -15.83 0.37
C PHE A 94 0.59 -16.27 0.14
N GLU A 95 -0.21 -16.18 1.20
CA GLU A 95 -1.66 -16.37 1.17
C GLU A 95 -2.34 -15.13 1.76
N LEU A 96 -3.33 -14.64 1.05
CA LEU A 96 -4.12 -13.50 1.52
C LEU A 96 -4.95 -13.93 2.74
N PRO A 97 -4.82 -13.27 3.91
CA PRO A 97 -5.56 -13.65 5.12
C PRO A 97 -7.07 -13.58 4.91
N LYS A 98 -7.84 -14.44 5.56
CA LYS A 98 -9.30 -14.51 5.37
C LYS A 98 -10.03 -13.19 5.63
N GLU A 99 -9.60 -12.43 6.62
CA GLU A 99 -10.27 -11.20 7.08
C GLU A 99 -9.55 -9.92 6.59
N TRP A 100 -8.79 -10.04 5.50
CA TRP A 100 -8.03 -8.91 4.94
C TRP A 100 -8.91 -7.70 4.60
N GLN A 101 -10.18 -7.91 4.23
CA GLN A 101 -11.12 -6.84 3.89
C GLN A 101 -11.37 -5.90 5.08
N THR A 102 -11.40 -6.45 6.31
CA THR A 102 -11.61 -5.65 7.53
C THR A 102 -10.43 -4.70 7.76
N TYR A 103 -9.20 -5.19 7.59
CA TYR A 103 -8.02 -4.35 7.64
C TYR A 103 -8.01 -3.30 6.52
N ALA A 104 -8.29 -3.69 5.28
CA ALA A 104 -8.35 -2.78 4.16
C ALA A 104 -9.38 -1.66 4.36
N ALA A 105 -10.56 -1.99 4.90
CA ALA A 105 -11.59 -1.01 5.24
C ALA A 105 -11.14 -0.05 6.35
N ALA A 106 -10.48 -0.54 7.39
CA ALA A 106 -9.94 0.30 8.46
C ALA A 106 -8.89 1.29 7.94
N VAL A 107 -7.95 0.84 7.10
CA VAL A 107 -6.95 1.68 6.46
C VAL A 107 -7.62 2.74 5.59
N ARG A 108 -8.54 2.34 4.69
CA ARG A 108 -9.23 3.27 3.80
C ARG A 108 -10.03 4.33 4.57
N ASN A 109 -10.73 3.95 5.62
CA ASN A 109 -11.46 4.88 6.47
C ASN A 109 -10.52 5.88 7.15
N SER A 110 -9.37 5.42 7.66
CA SER A 110 -8.34 6.29 8.23
C SER A 110 -7.81 7.29 7.21
N THR A 111 -7.46 6.82 6.00
CA THR A 111 -6.96 7.65 4.90
C THR A 111 -7.97 8.72 4.50
N VAL A 112 -9.22 8.33 4.25
CA VAL A 112 -10.31 9.25 3.86
C VAL A 112 -10.56 10.29 4.94
N ASN A 113 -10.61 9.90 6.21
CA ASN A 113 -10.81 10.84 7.32
C ASN A 113 -9.65 11.84 7.43
N TYR A 114 -8.41 11.38 7.22
CA TYR A 114 -7.25 12.26 7.21
C TYR A 114 -7.33 13.28 6.05
N LEU A 115 -7.59 12.81 4.83
CA LEU A 115 -7.68 13.69 3.65
C LEU A 115 -8.79 14.73 3.77
N LYS A 116 -9.97 14.37 4.32
CA LYS A 116 -11.06 15.31 4.57
C LYS A 116 -10.70 16.43 5.54
N GLY A 117 -9.75 16.18 6.44
CA GLY A 117 -9.27 17.18 7.41
C GLY A 117 -8.20 18.13 6.87
N LEU A 118 -7.57 17.82 5.72
CA LEU A 118 -6.50 18.63 5.15
C LEU A 118 -7.03 19.93 4.55
N LYS A 119 -6.25 20.98 4.70
CA LYS A 119 -6.44 22.29 4.02
C LYS A 119 -5.33 22.49 3.00
N SER A 120 -5.53 23.34 2.01
CA SER A 120 -4.56 23.58 0.92
C SER A 120 -3.13 23.84 1.43
N LYS A 121 -2.96 24.59 2.51
CA LYS A 121 -1.66 24.86 3.13
C LYS A 121 -0.94 23.65 3.74
N ASP A 122 -1.69 22.62 4.06
CA ASP A 122 -1.10 21.44 4.72
C ASP A 122 -0.33 20.55 3.73
N PHE A 123 -0.58 20.70 2.42
CA PHE A 123 0.07 19.89 1.38
C PHE A 123 1.56 20.24 1.19
N ASP A 124 1.94 21.48 1.52
CA ASP A 124 3.34 21.96 1.43
C ASP A 124 4.15 21.64 2.69
N ARG A 125 3.52 21.09 3.74
CA ARG A 125 4.20 20.77 5.00
C ARG A 125 5.20 19.63 4.79
N ASP A 126 6.45 19.86 5.21
CA ASP A 126 7.51 18.87 5.22
C ASP A 126 7.17 17.68 6.13
N VAL A 127 7.57 16.49 5.69
CA VAL A 127 7.40 15.23 6.42
C VAL A 127 8.75 14.56 6.59
N VAL A 128 9.06 14.14 7.82
CA VAL A 128 10.21 13.27 8.07
C VAL A 128 9.81 11.86 7.71
N VAL A 129 10.33 11.37 6.58
CA VAL A 129 10.05 10.01 6.12
C VAL A 129 10.94 9.04 6.89
N PRO A 130 10.38 8.08 7.66
CA PRO A 130 11.19 7.09 8.34
C PRO A 130 11.90 6.17 7.34
N PRO A 131 13.03 5.57 7.71
CA PRO A 131 13.69 4.58 6.87
C PRO A 131 12.75 3.39 6.62
N PRO A 132 12.86 2.72 5.46
CA PRO A 132 12.06 1.54 5.15
C PRO A 132 12.16 0.48 6.26
N PRO A 133 11.07 -0.24 6.57
CA PRO A 133 11.10 -1.31 7.56
C PRO A 133 12.19 -2.34 7.27
N GLY A 134 12.92 -2.75 8.31
CA GLY A 134 13.99 -3.74 8.19
C GLY A 134 15.35 -3.19 7.73
N GLN A 135 15.46 -1.89 7.41
CA GLN A 135 16.75 -1.26 7.19
C GLN A 135 17.27 -0.68 8.51
N PRO A 136 18.47 -1.11 8.98
CA PRO A 136 19.09 -0.49 10.15
C PRO A 136 19.39 0.98 9.86
N ALA A 137 19.31 1.81 10.89
CA ALA A 137 19.80 3.18 10.79
C ALA A 137 21.26 3.16 10.31
N LYS A 138 21.57 3.92 9.25
CA LYS A 138 22.93 3.96 8.72
C LYS A 138 23.88 4.51 9.79
N PRO A 139 25.07 3.93 9.96
CA PRO A 139 26.09 4.47 10.85
C PRO A 139 26.42 5.94 10.51
N ALA A 140 26.74 6.71 11.51
CA ALA A 140 27.22 8.08 11.31
C ALA A 140 28.43 8.07 10.34
N GLY A 141 28.41 8.93 9.33
CA GLY A 141 29.45 8.99 8.29
C GLY A 141 29.21 8.11 7.04
N SER A 142 28.10 7.38 6.97
CA SER A 142 27.70 6.69 5.74
C SER A 142 27.35 7.66 4.63
N ALA A 143 27.53 7.24 3.37
CA ALA A 143 27.04 8.02 2.22
C ALA A 143 25.55 8.38 2.39
N PRO A 144 25.14 9.60 1.96
CA PRO A 144 23.74 10.00 2.04
C PRO A 144 22.86 8.97 1.34
N PRO A 145 21.63 8.74 1.83
CA PRO A 145 20.69 7.87 1.12
C PRO A 145 20.41 8.42 -0.29
N PRO A 146 20.08 7.57 -1.27
CA PRO A 146 19.64 8.04 -2.56
C PRO A 146 18.45 9.00 -2.37
N PRO A 147 18.28 10.00 -3.25
CA PRO A 147 17.15 10.91 -3.17
C PRO A 147 15.85 10.12 -3.20
N LEU A 148 14.86 10.59 -2.42
CA LEU A 148 13.52 10.02 -2.46
C LEU A 148 12.94 10.22 -3.86
N PRO A 149 12.13 9.25 -4.36
CA PRO A 149 11.47 9.37 -5.66
C PRO A 149 10.31 10.40 -5.63
N PHE A 150 10.18 11.15 -4.57
CA PHE A 150 9.13 12.15 -4.34
C PHE A 150 9.65 13.29 -3.46
N THR A 151 8.99 14.44 -3.51
CA THR A 151 9.23 15.54 -2.57
C THR A 151 8.70 15.13 -1.19
N PRO A 152 9.49 15.24 -0.09
CA PRO A 152 9.08 14.80 1.24
C PRO A 152 8.13 15.80 1.91
N THR A 153 7.06 16.18 1.19
CA THR A 153 5.94 16.97 1.69
C THR A 153 4.69 16.09 1.76
N VAL A 154 3.67 16.53 2.48
CA VAL A 154 2.37 15.85 2.53
C VAL A 154 1.84 15.59 1.12
N GLY A 155 1.80 16.60 0.26
CA GLY A 155 1.33 16.47 -1.13
C GLY A 155 2.20 15.52 -1.95
N GLY A 156 3.52 15.64 -1.84
CA GLY A 156 4.46 14.78 -2.56
C GLY A 156 4.31 13.30 -2.20
N ILE A 157 4.14 12.99 -0.91
CA ILE A 157 3.93 11.60 -0.45
C ILE A 157 2.58 11.07 -0.92
N LEU A 158 1.50 11.87 -0.84
CA LEU A 158 0.16 11.46 -1.26
C LEU A 158 0.10 11.18 -2.77
N ILE A 159 0.70 12.03 -3.60
CA ILE A 159 0.77 11.83 -5.04
C ILE A 159 1.60 10.57 -5.39
N HIS A 160 2.75 10.40 -4.71
CA HIS A 160 3.57 9.21 -4.89
C HIS A 160 2.81 7.94 -4.49
N MET A 161 2.13 7.97 -3.36
CA MET A 161 1.26 6.87 -2.91
C MET A 161 0.25 6.52 -3.98
N LEU A 162 -0.59 7.46 -4.44
CA LEU A 162 -1.60 7.20 -5.47
C LEU A 162 -1.01 6.61 -6.75
N THR A 163 0.12 7.14 -7.21
CA THR A 163 0.82 6.64 -8.40
C THR A 163 1.29 5.19 -8.19
N ALA A 164 1.91 4.91 -7.05
CA ALA A 164 2.40 3.57 -6.74
C ALA A 164 1.26 2.54 -6.59
N LEU A 165 0.14 2.94 -5.99
CA LEU A 165 -1.04 2.09 -5.85
C LEU A 165 -1.72 1.84 -7.20
N SER A 166 -1.82 2.86 -8.07
CA SER A 166 -2.39 2.72 -9.41
C SER A 166 -1.56 1.80 -10.30
N ALA A 167 -0.23 1.89 -10.22
CA ALA A 167 0.67 0.97 -10.94
C ALA A 167 0.46 -0.49 -10.53
N ARG A 168 0.24 -0.75 -9.23
CA ARG A 168 -0.09 -2.11 -8.74
C ARG A 168 -1.48 -2.55 -9.17
N GLY A 169 -2.44 -1.64 -9.20
CA GLY A 169 -3.78 -1.91 -9.75
C GLY A 169 -3.73 -2.36 -11.21
N GLY A 170 -2.93 -1.69 -12.04
CA GLY A 170 -2.71 -2.11 -13.43
C GLY A 170 -2.08 -3.50 -13.56
N LYS A 171 -1.17 -3.88 -12.63
CA LYS A 171 -0.65 -5.26 -12.58
C LYS A 171 -1.76 -6.27 -12.23
N ILE A 172 -2.65 -5.94 -11.32
CA ILE A 172 -3.81 -6.79 -10.97
C ILE A 172 -4.67 -7.03 -12.20
N ASP A 173 -5.04 -5.98 -12.94
CA ASP A 173 -5.84 -6.11 -14.17
C ASP A 173 -5.13 -6.97 -15.22
N TYR A 174 -3.82 -6.80 -15.39
CA TYR A 174 -3.03 -7.64 -16.30
C TYR A 174 -3.07 -9.11 -15.90
N ILE A 175 -2.85 -9.42 -14.62
CA ILE A 175 -2.85 -10.82 -14.12
C ILE A 175 -4.24 -11.43 -14.27
N ARG A 176 -5.30 -10.67 -13.94
CA ARG A 176 -6.69 -11.10 -14.13
C ARG A 176 -6.98 -11.47 -15.59
N GLY A 177 -6.57 -10.63 -16.54
CA GLY A 177 -6.68 -10.93 -17.98
C GLY A 177 -5.93 -12.20 -18.37
N ARG A 178 -4.78 -12.47 -17.76
CA ARG A 178 -4.01 -13.73 -17.97
C ARG A 178 -4.73 -14.97 -17.44
N GLN A 179 -5.62 -14.82 -16.48
CA GLN A 179 -6.46 -15.88 -15.94
C GLN A 179 -7.76 -16.10 -16.76
N GLY A 180 -8.01 -15.30 -17.79
CA GLY A 180 -9.19 -15.39 -18.65
C GLY A 180 -10.41 -14.61 -18.13
N HIS A 181 -10.23 -13.75 -17.13
CA HIS A 181 -11.26 -12.86 -16.59
C HIS A 181 -11.14 -11.45 -17.22
N GLY A 182 -11.26 -11.35 -18.50
CA GLY A 182 -11.21 -10.05 -19.24
C GLY A 182 -12.53 -9.29 -19.21
#